data_66ad1beb50a0f7a10f34c77b9c6d560b
#
_entry.id   66ad1beb50a0f7a10f34c77b9c6d560b
#
_cell.length_a   1.000
_cell.length_b   1.000
_cell.length_c   1.000
_cell.angle_alpha   90.00
_cell.angle_beta   90.00
_cell.angle_gamma   90.00
#
_symmetry.space_group_name_H-M   'P 1'
#
loop_
_entity.id
_entity.type
_entity.pdbx_description
1 polymer ?
#
loop_
_entity_poly.entity_id
_entity_poly.type
_entity_poly.pdbx_seq_one_letter_code
_entity_poly.pdbx_strand_id
1 'polypeptide(L)'
;MIDWEKHKFNEVVNIVGEYTVLDLSKGHWVAPETEFSVGKYDELRPGMYNTEIFAGERFLHVGIDICGPVGTPCMSFMEGEISHFGYNPEPGDYGNVIISKHDLGGVSLWALYGHLSDESIEKMRVGKKISPGEVIAWFGDYHENGGWKPHLHFQLSLVEPTTHDLPGVVSPLEREQALRDYPDPRLVLGPLY
;
A
#
# COMPACT_ATOMS: atom_id res chain seq x y z
N MET A 1 3.65 18.59 -13.03
CA MET A 1 4.31 18.01 -11.84
C MET A 1 3.47 18.40 -10.62
N ILE A 2 3.18 17.45 -9.72
CA ILE A 2 2.41 17.72 -8.51
C ILE A 2 3.23 18.61 -7.57
N ASP A 3 2.62 19.67 -7.05
CA ASP A 3 3.16 20.50 -5.98
C ASP A 3 2.62 19.98 -4.63
N TRP A 4 3.30 18.99 -4.07
CA TRP A 4 2.86 18.25 -2.88
C TRP A 4 2.65 19.15 -1.66
N GLU A 5 3.43 20.22 -1.53
CA GLU A 5 3.37 21.14 -0.37
C GLU A 5 2.07 21.96 -0.33
N LYS A 6 1.37 22.07 -1.45
CA LYS A 6 0.08 22.76 -1.53
C LYS A 6 -1.10 21.91 -1.02
N HIS A 7 -0.89 20.63 -0.79
CA HIS A 7 -1.93 19.72 -0.38
C HIS A 7 -1.78 19.34 1.10
N LYS A 8 -2.91 19.23 1.79
CA LYS A 8 -2.96 18.67 3.15
C LYS A 8 -3.58 17.29 3.07
N PHE A 9 -2.92 16.33 3.66
CA PHE A 9 -3.35 14.95 3.69
C PHE A 9 -3.78 14.54 5.09
N ASN A 10 -4.82 13.73 5.20
CA ASN A 10 -5.22 13.05 6.41
C ASN A 10 -4.37 11.79 6.59
N GLU A 11 -4.32 11.29 7.81
CA GLU A 11 -3.71 10.00 8.10
C GLU A 11 -4.39 8.87 7.33
N VAL A 12 -3.58 7.95 6.80
CA VAL A 12 -4.05 6.71 6.16
C VAL A 12 -4.30 5.63 7.19
N VAL A 13 -3.45 5.57 8.20
CA VAL A 13 -3.56 4.68 9.36
C VAL A 13 -3.21 5.49 10.60
N ASN A 14 -4.04 5.40 11.63
CA ASN A 14 -3.73 6.01 12.93
C ASN A 14 -2.78 5.07 13.70
N ILE A 15 -1.48 5.37 13.63
CA ILE A 15 -0.44 4.66 14.38
C ILE A 15 -0.40 5.23 15.79
N VAL A 16 -0.82 4.46 16.77
CA VAL A 16 -0.83 4.89 18.17
C VAL A 16 0.46 4.44 18.88
N GLY A 17 1.15 5.38 19.49
CA GLY A 17 2.38 5.12 20.25
C GLY A 17 3.64 5.01 19.40
N GLU A 18 4.62 4.27 19.91
CA GLU A 18 5.88 4.02 19.21
C GLU A 18 5.70 2.90 18.16
N TYR A 19 6.46 2.99 17.08
CA TYR A 19 6.54 1.94 16.07
C TYR A 19 7.98 1.65 15.68
N THR A 20 8.22 0.46 15.15
CA THR A 20 9.53 0.01 14.67
C THR A 20 9.65 0.21 13.17
N VAL A 21 10.71 0.86 12.71
CA VAL A 21 11.08 0.85 11.28
C VAL A 21 11.84 -0.43 10.99
N LEU A 22 11.30 -1.25 10.09
CA LEU A 22 11.87 -2.55 9.74
C LEU A 22 13.06 -2.41 8.78
N ASP A 23 14.04 -3.28 8.92
CA ASP A 23 15.09 -3.50 7.92
C ASP A 23 14.85 -4.87 7.27
N LEU A 24 14.14 -4.86 6.14
CA LEU A 24 13.80 -6.07 5.38
C LEU A 24 14.82 -6.39 4.28
N SER A 25 15.86 -5.57 4.14
CA SER A 25 16.95 -5.79 3.17
C SER A 25 17.75 -7.07 3.40
N LYS A 26 17.63 -7.65 4.60
CA LYS A 26 18.27 -8.91 4.97
C LYS A 26 17.49 -10.16 4.54
N GLY A 27 16.34 -9.99 3.88
CA GLY A 27 15.55 -11.10 3.34
C GLY A 27 14.77 -11.89 4.38
N HIS A 28 14.61 -11.39 5.58
CA HIS A 28 13.80 -12.01 6.62
C HIS A 28 13.11 -10.98 7.51
N TRP A 29 11.95 -11.35 7.98
CA TRP A 29 11.19 -10.55 8.93
C TRP A 29 11.56 -10.93 10.37
N VAL A 30 11.79 -9.92 11.20
CA VAL A 30 11.98 -10.09 12.65
C VAL A 30 10.80 -9.42 13.35
N ALA A 31 10.18 -10.13 14.29
CA ALA A 31 9.06 -9.59 15.05
C ALA A 31 9.50 -8.35 15.83
N PRO A 32 8.87 -7.18 15.60
CA PRO A 32 9.16 -6.00 16.40
C PRO A 32 8.58 -6.14 17.81
N GLU A 33 9.10 -5.38 18.75
CA GLU A 33 8.55 -5.29 20.12
C GLU A 33 7.34 -4.36 20.19
N THR A 34 7.17 -3.47 19.19
CA THR A 34 6.07 -2.52 19.08
C THR A 34 4.86 -3.14 18.38
N GLU A 35 3.66 -2.66 18.71
CA GLU A 35 2.42 -3.10 18.08
C GLU A 35 2.37 -2.76 16.58
N PHE A 36 2.87 -1.57 16.23
CA PHE A 36 2.99 -1.14 14.85
C PHE A 36 4.44 -1.22 14.36
N SER A 37 4.61 -1.46 13.08
CA SER A 37 5.91 -1.35 12.42
C SER A 37 5.77 -0.92 10.96
N VAL A 38 6.86 -0.40 10.38
CA VAL A 38 6.85 0.18 9.03
C VAL A 38 7.94 -0.47 8.18
N GLY A 39 7.53 -1.06 7.06
CA GLY A 39 8.41 -1.51 5.98
C GLY A 39 8.63 -0.38 4.96
N LYS A 40 9.87 -0.25 4.51
CA LYS A 40 10.30 0.93 3.74
C LYS A 40 9.96 0.86 2.25
N TYR A 41 9.78 2.03 1.68
CA TYR A 41 9.77 2.28 0.24
C TYR A 41 11.18 2.23 -0.34
N ASP A 42 11.31 1.86 -1.63
CA ASP A 42 12.57 1.74 -2.36
C ASP A 42 13.58 0.85 -1.64
N GLU A 43 13.08 -0.24 -1.05
CA GLU A 43 13.88 -1.21 -0.29
C GLU A 43 14.05 -2.50 -1.06
N LEU A 44 15.31 -2.90 -1.28
CA LEU A 44 15.64 -4.22 -1.81
C LEU A 44 15.40 -5.28 -0.74
N ARG A 45 14.55 -6.28 -1.04
CA ARG A 45 14.16 -7.35 -0.12
C ARG A 45 14.46 -8.75 -0.71
N PRO A 46 15.73 -9.09 -0.92
CA PRO A 46 16.09 -10.37 -1.52
C PRO A 46 15.61 -11.54 -0.65
N GLY A 47 15.02 -12.57 -1.28
CA GLY A 47 14.59 -13.78 -0.59
C GLY A 47 13.25 -13.68 0.17
N MET A 48 12.58 -12.51 0.20
CA MET A 48 11.26 -12.38 0.81
C MET A 48 10.11 -12.79 -0.13
N TYR A 49 10.28 -12.61 -1.43
CA TYR A 49 9.28 -12.84 -2.45
C TYR A 49 9.60 -14.13 -3.21
N ASN A 50 9.16 -15.27 -2.66
CA ASN A 50 9.59 -16.61 -3.12
C ASN A 50 8.50 -17.37 -3.90
N THR A 51 7.34 -16.75 -4.11
CA THR A 51 6.27 -17.37 -4.89
C THR A 51 6.47 -17.17 -6.39
N GLU A 52 5.81 -17.97 -7.21
CA GLU A 52 5.97 -17.97 -8.66
C GLU A 52 5.61 -16.62 -9.30
N ILE A 53 4.69 -15.84 -8.70
CA ILE A 53 4.28 -14.53 -9.21
C ILE A 53 5.42 -13.51 -9.27
N PHE A 54 6.49 -13.69 -8.48
CA PHE A 54 7.65 -12.79 -8.49
C PHE A 54 8.78 -13.25 -9.41
N ALA A 55 8.70 -14.48 -9.95
CA ALA A 55 9.66 -15.09 -10.87
C ALA A 55 11.14 -15.02 -10.40
N GLY A 56 11.38 -14.79 -9.11
CA GLY A 56 12.72 -14.63 -8.52
C GLY A 56 13.48 -13.36 -8.92
N GLU A 57 12.87 -12.48 -9.71
CA GLU A 57 13.50 -11.27 -10.27
C GLU A 57 12.97 -9.98 -9.65
N ARG A 58 11.78 -10.01 -9.04
CA ARG A 58 11.13 -8.86 -8.42
C ARG A 58 11.35 -8.89 -6.92
N PHE A 59 12.13 -7.95 -6.40
CA PHE A 59 12.41 -7.82 -4.97
C PHE A 59 12.73 -6.38 -4.54
N LEU A 60 12.44 -5.38 -5.38
CA LEU A 60 12.46 -3.98 -5.00
C LEU A 60 11.04 -3.53 -4.64
N HIS A 61 10.81 -3.22 -3.39
CA HIS A 61 9.52 -2.79 -2.86
C HIS A 61 9.25 -1.32 -3.19
N VAL A 62 8.08 -1.02 -3.77
CA VAL A 62 7.72 0.33 -4.24
C VAL A 62 6.45 0.89 -3.57
N GLY A 63 6.14 0.39 -2.40
CA GLY A 63 5.13 0.91 -1.47
C GLY A 63 5.70 1.13 -0.08
N ILE A 64 4.85 1.43 0.87
CA ILE A 64 5.15 1.40 2.31
C ILE A 64 4.21 0.39 2.94
N ASP A 65 4.75 -0.51 3.77
CA ASP A 65 3.96 -1.42 4.57
C ASP A 65 3.79 -0.86 5.97
N ILE A 66 2.54 -0.74 6.42
CA ILE A 66 2.21 -0.38 7.80
C ILE A 66 1.64 -1.62 8.46
N CYS A 67 2.45 -2.29 9.28
CA CYS A 67 2.03 -3.50 10.00
C CYS A 67 1.37 -3.12 11.32
N GLY A 68 0.36 -3.90 11.72
CA GLY A 68 -0.40 -3.69 12.95
C GLY A 68 -1.44 -4.79 13.16
N PRO A 69 -2.35 -4.64 14.14
CA PRO A 69 -3.40 -5.62 14.41
C PRO A 69 -4.36 -5.83 13.25
N VAL A 70 -4.91 -7.04 13.11
CA VAL A 70 -6.04 -7.33 12.22
C VAL A 70 -7.18 -6.35 12.51
N GLY A 71 -7.84 -5.88 11.47
CA GLY A 71 -8.97 -4.95 11.60
C GLY A 71 -8.57 -3.49 11.88
N THR A 72 -7.27 -3.15 11.82
CA THR A 72 -6.83 -1.76 11.89
C THR A 72 -7.45 -0.96 10.73
N PRO A 73 -8.13 0.18 11.01
CA PRO A 73 -8.77 0.96 9.96
C PRO A 73 -7.78 1.62 9.00
N CYS A 74 -8.12 1.60 7.71
CA CYS A 74 -7.45 2.36 6.66
C CYS A 74 -8.36 3.50 6.19
N MET A 75 -7.83 4.71 6.14
CA MET A 75 -8.58 5.91 5.83
C MET A 75 -8.13 6.52 4.51
N SER A 76 -9.05 7.21 3.85
CA SER A 76 -8.71 8.05 2.70
C SER A 76 -7.93 9.27 3.14
N PHE A 77 -6.78 9.54 2.51
CA PHE A 77 -5.93 10.68 2.86
C PHE A 77 -6.47 12.02 2.32
N MET A 78 -7.34 12.00 1.33
CA MET A 78 -8.02 13.19 0.80
C MET A 78 -9.31 12.79 0.06
N GLU A 79 -10.06 13.76 -0.41
CA GLU A 79 -11.23 13.51 -1.26
C GLU A 79 -10.86 12.77 -2.55
N GLY A 80 -11.75 11.91 -2.99
CA GLY A 80 -11.52 11.13 -4.21
C GLY A 80 -12.69 10.20 -4.53
N GLU A 81 -12.38 9.16 -5.28
CA GLU A 81 -13.32 8.10 -5.62
C GLU A 81 -12.61 6.74 -5.70
N ILE A 82 -13.36 5.68 -5.48
CA ILE A 82 -12.86 4.32 -5.70
C ILE A 82 -12.79 4.08 -7.20
N SER A 83 -11.60 3.83 -7.73
CA SER A 83 -11.39 3.54 -9.15
C SER A 83 -11.44 2.06 -9.45
N HIS A 84 -10.83 1.24 -8.60
CA HIS A 84 -10.81 -0.22 -8.72
C HIS A 84 -10.88 -0.87 -7.35
N PHE A 85 -11.34 -2.11 -7.30
CA PHE A 85 -11.22 -2.99 -6.14
C PHE A 85 -11.37 -4.44 -6.60
N GLY A 86 -10.87 -5.37 -5.83
CA GLY A 86 -10.99 -6.79 -6.14
C GLY A 86 -10.14 -7.67 -5.22
N TYR A 87 -10.01 -8.93 -5.61
CA TYR A 87 -9.26 -9.94 -4.88
C TYR A 87 -8.21 -10.58 -5.80
N ASN A 88 -6.96 -10.58 -5.36
CA ASN A 88 -5.81 -11.21 -6.01
C ASN A 88 -5.49 -12.51 -5.26
N PRO A 89 -5.86 -13.68 -5.82
CA PRO A 89 -5.90 -14.94 -5.08
C PRO A 89 -4.56 -15.66 -4.92
N GLU A 90 -3.54 -15.27 -5.69
CA GLU A 90 -2.29 -16.01 -5.71
C GLU A 90 -1.54 -15.88 -4.36
N PRO A 91 -0.94 -16.99 -3.86
CA PRO A 91 -0.15 -16.94 -2.64
C PRO A 91 0.98 -15.90 -2.73
N GLY A 92 1.04 -15.00 -1.76
CA GLY A 92 2.01 -13.91 -1.74
C GLY A 92 1.59 -12.66 -2.50
N ASP A 93 0.42 -12.65 -3.13
CA ASP A 93 -0.19 -11.47 -3.73
C ASP A 93 -0.90 -10.63 -2.67
N TYR A 94 -1.63 -9.61 -3.08
CA TYR A 94 -2.29 -8.64 -2.20
C TYR A 94 -3.49 -9.19 -1.43
N GLY A 95 -4.14 -10.28 -1.89
CA GLY A 95 -5.48 -10.61 -1.41
C GLY A 95 -6.47 -9.52 -1.80
N ASN A 96 -7.21 -8.97 -0.85
CA ASN A 96 -8.17 -7.90 -1.11
C ASN A 96 -7.49 -6.54 -1.30
N VAL A 97 -7.94 -5.80 -2.33
CA VAL A 97 -7.35 -4.53 -2.77
C VAL A 97 -8.43 -3.50 -3.05
N ILE A 98 -8.13 -2.25 -2.71
CA ILE A 98 -8.87 -1.08 -3.17
C ILE A 98 -7.87 -0.11 -3.79
N ILE A 99 -8.22 0.49 -4.93
CA ILE A 99 -7.49 1.61 -5.52
C ILE A 99 -8.41 2.82 -5.57
N SER A 100 -8.00 3.89 -4.94
CA SER A 100 -8.65 5.20 -5.00
C SER A 100 -8.01 6.09 -6.06
N LYS A 101 -8.79 7.00 -6.62
CA LYS A 101 -8.34 8.06 -7.54
C LYS A 101 -8.58 9.42 -6.92
N HIS A 102 -7.60 10.28 -7.02
CA HIS A 102 -7.59 11.63 -6.48
C HIS A 102 -7.16 12.64 -7.54
N ASP A 103 -7.56 13.90 -7.37
CA ASP A 103 -7.10 15.01 -8.21
C ASP A 103 -6.21 15.94 -7.37
N LEU A 104 -4.97 16.08 -7.77
CA LEU A 104 -3.99 16.97 -7.16
C LEU A 104 -3.70 18.15 -8.10
N GLY A 105 -4.65 19.08 -8.18
CA GLY A 105 -4.50 20.29 -8.99
C GLY A 105 -4.48 20.02 -10.49
N GLY A 106 -5.33 19.08 -10.96
CA GLY A 106 -5.44 18.67 -12.35
C GLY A 106 -4.53 17.50 -12.74
N VAL A 107 -3.78 16.94 -11.79
CA VAL A 107 -3.00 15.70 -11.99
C VAL A 107 -3.67 14.57 -11.24
N SER A 108 -4.04 13.51 -11.96
CA SER A 108 -4.59 12.30 -11.34
C SER A 108 -3.51 11.57 -10.56
N LEU A 109 -3.86 11.15 -9.34
CA LEU A 109 -3.06 10.28 -8.48
C LEU A 109 -3.92 9.09 -8.08
N TRP A 110 -3.40 7.90 -8.21
CA TRP A 110 -4.02 6.68 -7.70
C TRP A 110 -3.29 6.22 -6.45
N ALA A 111 -4.05 5.66 -5.50
CA ALA A 111 -3.48 5.06 -4.29
C ALA A 111 -4.05 3.66 -4.10
N LEU A 112 -3.15 2.68 -4.04
CA LEU A 112 -3.47 1.29 -3.76
C LEU A 112 -3.39 1.03 -2.26
N TYR A 113 -4.41 0.36 -1.75
CA TYR A 113 -4.52 -0.21 -0.42
C TYR A 113 -4.60 -1.72 -0.59
N GLY A 114 -3.54 -2.44 -0.24
CA GLY A 114 -3.46 -3.90 -0.36
C GLY A 114 -3.52 -4.61 0.99
N HIS A 115 -3.71 -5.94 0.97
CA HIS A 115 -3.78 -6.82 2.13
C HIS A 115 -4.96 -6.55 3.07
N LEU A 116 -6.10 -6.22 2.47
CA LEU A 116 -7.30 -5.81 3.17
C LEU A 116 -8.16 -7.01 3.61
N SER A 117 -9.09 -6.75 4.55
CA SER A 117 -10.09 -7.73 4.96
C SER A 117 -11.17 -7.94 3.90
N ASP A 118 -11.85 -9.08 3.92
CA ASP A 118 -13.00 -9.37 3.06
C ASP A 118 -14.10 -8.32 3.22
N GLU A 119 -14.34 -7.85 4.45
CA GLU A 119 -15.33 -6.80 4.74
C GLU A 119 -15.04 -5.50 3.97
N SER A 120 -13.77 -5.19 3.69
CA SER A 120 -13.35 -3.97 2.98
C SER A 120 -13.91 -3.89 1.57
N ILE A 121 -14.07 -5.02 0.88
CA ILE A 121 -14.54 -5.06 -0.51
C ILE A 121 -16.00 -5.50 -0.65
N GLU A 122 -16.61 -6.12 0.38
CA GLU A 122 -17.95 -6.71 0.31
C GLU A 122 -19.03 -5.75 -0.19
N LYS A 123 -18.97 -4.48 0.23
CA LYS A 123 -19.93 -3.44 -0.16
C LYS A 123 -19.30 -2.33 -1.00
N MET A 124 -18.10 -2.57 -1.52
CA MET A 124 -17.38 -1.59 -2.33
C MET A 124 -18.00 -1.48 -3.73
N ARG A 125 -17.84 -0.33 -4.35
CA ARG A 125 -18.26 -0.08 -5.74
C ARG A 125 -17.35 0.96 -6.39
N VAL A 126 -17.07 0.77 -7.66
CA VAL A 126 -16.37 1.77 -8.48
C VAL A 126 -17.20 3.05 -8.56
N GLY A 127 -16.54 4.19 -8.50
CA GLY A 127 -17.18 5.51 -8.48
C GLY A 127 -17.73 5.95 -7.13
N LYS A 128 -17.62 5.13 -6.05
CA LYS A 128 -17.95 5.57 -4.69
C LYS A 128 -17.05 6.75 -4.34
N LYS A 129 -17.67 7.90 -4.01
CA LYS A 129 -16.94 9.06 -3.51
C LYS A 129 -16.50 8.81 -2.09
N ILE A 130 -15.29 9.26 -1.77
CA ILE A 130 -14.66 9.14 -0.46
C ILE A 130 -14.20 10.50 0.03
N SER A 131 -14.32 10.71 1.33
CA SER A 131 -13.97 11.96 2.00
C SER A 131 -12.64 11.84 2.75
N PRO A 132 -11.91 12.94 2.98
CA PRO A 132 -10.72 12.93 3.80
C PRO A 132 -11.00 12.34 5.19
N GLY A 133 -10.19 11.37 5.63
CA GLY A 133 -10.33 10.66 6.91
C GLY A 133 -11.48 9.64 6.97
N GLU A 134 -12.22 9.41 5.87
CA GLU A 134 -13.22 8.33 5.81
C GLU A 134 -12.51 6.97 5.90
N VAL A 135 -12.98 6.10 6.81
CA VAL A 135 -12.55 4.70 6.84
C VAL A 135 -13.09 3.99 5.61
N ILE A 136 -12.19 3.48 4.78
CA ILE A 136 -12.53 2.82 3.51
C ILE A 136 -12.20 1.33 3.52
N ALA A 137 -11.35 0.87 4.45
CA ALA A 137 -10.89 -0.51 4.53
C ALA A 137 -10.37 -0.85 5.93
N TRP A 138 -10.01 -2.12 6.13
CA TRP A 138 -9.38 -2.63 7.35
C TRP A 138 -8.27 -3.63 6.97
N PHE A 139 -7.25 -3.77 7.83
CA PHE A 139 -6.21 -4.79 7.67
C PHE A 139 -6.82 -6.19 7.70
N GLY A 140 -6.50 -6.98 6.70
CA GLY A 140 -6.94 -8.37 6.58
C GLY A 140 -6.13 -9.33 7.45
N ASP A 141 -6.78 -10.44 7.82
CA ASP A 141 -6.09 -11.58 8.43
C ASP A 141 -5.39 -12.42 7.35
N TYR A 142 -4.54 -13.34 7.79
CA TYR A 142 -3.69 -14.20 6.95
C TYR A 142 -4.42 -14.90 5.80
N HIS A 143 -5.65 -15.33 6.01
CA HIS A 143 -6.43 -16.09 5.02
C HIS A 143 -7.08 -15.22 3.92
N GLU A 144 -7.13 -13.91 4.10
CA GLU A 144 -7.78 -12.97 3.19
C GLU A 144 -6.83 -11.94 2.55
N ASN A 145 -5.61 -11.86 3.07
CA ASN A 145 -4.61 -10.84 2.73
C ASN A 145 -3.44 -11.35 1.87
N GLY A 146 -3.58 -12.49 1.21
CA GLY A 146 -2.51 -13.10 0.40
C GLY A 146 -1.51 -13.95 1.19
N GLY A 147 -1.78 -14.23 2.48
CA GLY A 147 -0.94 -15.07 3.33
C GLY A 147 0.20 -14.30 4.03
N TRP A 148 0.03 -13.02 4.23
CA TRP A 148 0.99 -12.16 4.91
C TRP A 148 0.60 -11.91 6.37
N LYS A 149 1.56 -11.43 7.17
CA LYS A 149 1.23 -10.83 8.46
C LYS A 149 0.33 -9.61 8.25
N PRO A 150 -0.62 -9.33 9.18
CA PRO A 150 -1.55 -8.22 9.00
C PRO A 150 -0.82 -6.89 8.81
N HIS A 151 -1.08 -6.23 7.69
CA HIS A 151 -0.52 -4.94 7.34
C HIS A 151 -1.31 -4.29 6.20
N LEU A 152 -1.11 -3.01 6.01
CA LEU A 152 -1.47 -2.28 4.81
C LEU A 152 -0.23 -2.12 3.92
N HIS A 153 -0.27 -2.60 2.70
CA HIS A 153 0.61 -2.10 1.64
C HIS A 153 -0.03 -0.85 1.06
N PHE A 154 0.62 0.30 1.24
CA PHE A 154 0.16 1.58 0.69
C PHE A 154 1.11 2.05 -0.40
N GLN A 155 0.58 2.28 -1.61
CA GLN A 155 1.37 2.65 -2.78
C GLN A 155 0.67 3.76 -3.56
N LEU A 156 1.44 4.74 -4.02
CA LEU A 156 0.99 5.79 -4.93
C LEU A 156 1.33 5.42 -6.38
N SER A 157 0.50 5.87 -7.32
CA SER A 157 0.75 5.70 -8.75
C SER A 157 0.38 6.97 -9.53
N LEU A 158 1.26 7.38 -10.43
CA LEU A 158 1.00 8.40 -11.46
C LEU A 158 0.54 7.76 -12.78
N VAL A 159 0.60 6.44 -12.87
CA VAL A 159 0.10 5.67 -14.01
C VAL A 159 -1.29 5.15 -13.68
N GLU A 160 -2.22 5.34 -14.60
CA GLU A 160 -3.59 4.86 -14.44
C GLU A 160 -3.63 3.33 -14.40
N PRO A 161 -4.17 2.72 -13.33
CA PRO A 161 -4.36 1.29 -13.26
C PRO A 161 -5.33 0.80 -14.32
N THR A 162 -5.08 -0.36 -14.91
CA THR A 162 -6.00 -1.01 -15.86
C THR A 162 -6.88 -2.06 -15.18
N THR A 163 -6.51 -2.47 -13.99
CA THR A 163 -7.21 -3.45 -13.15
C THR A 163 -7.11 -3.03 -11.68
N HIS A 164 -7.54 -3.88 -10.76
CA HIS A 164 -7.36 -3.69 -9.31
C HIS A 164 -5.96 -4.11 -8.83
N ASP A 165 -4.96 -4.05 -9.70
CA ASP A 165 -3.59 -4.45 -9.40
C ASP A 165 -2.58 -3.38 -9.82
N LEU A 166 -1.51 -3.27 -9.04
CA LEU A 166 -0.29 -2.50 -9.32
C LEU A 166 0.93 -3.34 -8.87
N PRO A 167 2.08 -3.23 -9.55
CA PRO A 167 3.26 -3.95 -9.11
C PRO A 167 3.81 -3.36 -7.81
N GLY A 168 3.55 -4.02 -6.67
CA GLY A 168 4.09 -3.63 -5.35
C GLY A 168 5.58 -3.92 -5.19
N VAL A 169 6.08 -4.84 -6.02
CA VAL A 169 7.48 -5.24 -6.08
C VAL A 169 7.90 -5.34 -7.53
N VAL A 170 9.00 -4.68 -7.88
CA VAL A 170 9.54 -4.64 -9.24
C VAL A 170 10.95 -5.22 -9.31
N SER A 171 11.45 -5.45 -10.52
CA SER A 171 12.85 -5.76 -10.73
C SER A 171 13.73 -4.56 -10.36
N PRO A 172 14.87 -4.75 -9.68
CA PRO A 172 15.84 -3.66 -9.46
C PRO A 172 16.33 -2.99 -10.74
N LEU A 173 16.27 -3.69 -11.86
CA LEU A 173 16.63 -3.14 -13.17
C LEU A 173 15.63 -2.07 -13.66
N GLU A 174 14.39 -2.13 -13.16
CA GLU A 174 13.32 -1.19 -13.50
C GLU A 174 13.20 -0.04 -12.49
N ARG A 175 14.08 0.01 -11.47
CA ARG A 175 14.00 0.95 -10.35
C ARG A 175 13.76 2.39 -10.79
N GLU A 176 14.55 2.92 -11.74
CA GLU A 176 14.41 4.32 -12.16
C GLU A 176 13.03 4.64 -12.74
N GLN A 177 12.45 3.73 -13.52
CA GLN A 177 11.12 3.89 -14.07
C GLN A 177 10.07 3.74 -12.98
N ALA A 178 10.20 2.72 -12.13
CA ALA A 178 9.27 2.46 -11.05
C ALA A 178 9.17 3.64 -10.06
N LEU A 179 10.28 4.28 -9.70
CA LEU A 179 10.26 5.44 -8.81
C LEU A 179 9.66 6.71 -9.47
N ARG A 180 9.63 6.78 -10.80
CA ARG A 180 8.88 7.83 -11.53
C ARG A 180 7.39 7.57 -11.55
N ASP A 181 6.99 6.31 -11.76
CA ASP A 181 5.61 5.89 -11.92
C ASP A 181 4.90 5.76 -10.56
N TYR A 182 5.62 5.30 -9.55
CA TYR A 182 5.16 5.04 -8.19
C TYR A 182 5.94 5.91 -7.19
N PRO A 183 5.52 7.17 -6.97
CA PRO A 183 6.22 8.09 -6.10
C PRO A 183 6.20 7.64 -4.65
N ASP A 184 7.18 8.12 -3.87
CA ASP A 184 7.34 7.80 -2.45
C ASP A 184 6.07 8.08 -1.64
N PRO A 185 5.46 7.08 -1.01
CA PRO A 185 4.23 7.28 -0.23
C PRO A 185 4.38 8.24 0.95
N ARG A 186 5.59 8.54 1.42
CA ARG A 186 5.84 9.55 2.47
C ARG A 186 5.44 10.97 2.05
N LEU A 187 5.27 11.22 0.75
CA LEU A 187 4.68 12.47 0.26
C LEU A 187 3.25 12.68 0.77
N VAL A 188 2.56 11.60 1.09
CA VAL A 188 1.21 11.59 1.68
C VAL A 188 1.26 11.24 3.18
N LEU A 189 2.01 10.20 3.54
CA LEU A 189 2.06 9.67 4.91
C LEU A 189 2.86 10.54 5.88
N GLY A 190 3.69 11.45 5.36
CA GLY A 190 4.64 12.21 6.17
C GLY A 190 5.92 11.42 6.50
N PRO A 191 6.81 11.99 7.31
CA PRO A 191 8.11 11.40 7.64
C PRO A 191 7.95 10.24 8.60
N LEU A 192 8.02 9.01 8.10
CA LEU A 192 7.95 7.77 8.89
C LEU A 192 9.33 7.25 9.31
N TYR A 193 10.38 7.64 8.60
CA TYR A 193 11.79 7.27 8.86
C TYR A 193 12.75 8.20 8.12
#